data_39d991171141735a5c083f0b2b4a97f8
#
_entry.id   39d991171141735a5c083f0b2b4a97f8
#
_cell.length_a   1.000
_cell.length_b   1.000
_cell.length_c   1.000
_cell.angle_alpha   90.00
_cell.angle_beta   90.00
_cell.angle_gamma   90.00
#
_symmetry.space_group_name_H-M   'P 1'
#
loop_
_entity.id
_entity.type
_entity.pdbx_description
1 polymer ?
#
loop_
_entity_poly.entity_id
_entity_poly.type
_entity_poly.pdbx_seq_one_letter_code
_entity_poly.pdbx_strand_id
1 'polypeptide(L)'
;MKTREEAIQYGLSFPDTYKEAPFREQNWQLVRVKGNKKAFLWTYEKDGYININVKVDPDWRDLWRKAYDSVIPAYHQNKEHWNTVILDGTIPDEEIKRMIGHSYDLVTDSPTKRIYEAVKRIPKGHVATYGQVAEMAGNKRMCRAVGNALHNNPDPDNIPCFRVVNSQGKLAGNFAFGEGVQESLLLKEGVEVINGKVDLKKYGI
;
A
#
# COMPACT_ATOMS: atom_id res chain seq x y z
N MET A 1 25.41 3.91 2.67
CA MET A 1 25.07 2.51 2.32
C MET A 1 26.01 2.06 1.21
N LYS A 2 26.85 1.04 1.49
CA LYS A 2 27.85 0.56 0.53
C LYS A 2 27.86 -0.97 0.39
N THR A 3 27.25 -1.68 1.33
CA THR A 3 27.27 -3.13 1.36
C THR A 3 25.90 -3.75 1.10
N ARG A 4 25.90 -4.99 0.65
CA ARG A 4 24.68 -5.79 0.47
C ARG A 4 23.93 -5.95 1.78
N GLU A 5 24.67 -6.20 2.85
CA GLU A 5 24.06 -6.44 4.16
C GLU A 5 23.31 -5.20 4.67
N GLU A 6 23.91 -4.02 4.55
CA GLU A 6 23.24 -2.75 4.91
C GLU A 6 21.93 -2.56 4.12
N ALA A 7 21.94 -2.82 2.82
CA ALA A 7 20.75 -2.69 1.99
C ALA A 7 19.65 -3.71 2.39
N ILE A 8 20.04 -4.97 2.61
CA ILE A 8 19.11 -6.03 3.02
C ILE A 8 18.55 -5.75 4.41
N GLN A 9 19.37 -5.38 5.40
CA GLN A 9 18.90 -5.05 6.76
C GLN A 9 17.92 -3.88 6.74
N TYR A 10 18.21 -2.85 5.94
CA TYR A 10 17.26 -1.76 5.76
C TYR A 10 15.95 -2.25 5.11
N GLY A 11 16.00 -3.08 4.09
CA GLY A 11 14.83 -3.71 3.49
C GLY A 11 14.03 -4.57 4.48
N LEU A 12 14.71 -5.27 5.38
CA LEU A 12 14.09 -6.10 6.42
C LEU A 12 13.49 -5.29 7.58
N SER A 13 13.82 -4.01 7.71
CA SER A 13 13.20 -3.12 8.71
C SER A 13 11.76 -2.73 8.37
N PHE A 14 11.31 -2.94 7.13
CA PHE A 14 9.92 -2.72 6.74
C PHE A 14 9.00 -3.84 7.24
N PRO A 15 7.72 -3.54 7.56
CA PRO A 15 6.77 -4.56 8.03
C PRO A 15 6.59 -5.72 7.05
N ASP A 16 6.40 -6.91 7.59
CA ASP A 16 6.04 -8.13 6.84
C ASP A 16 6.99 -8.49 5.69
N THR A 17 8.28 -8.28 5.89
CA THR A 17 9.31 -8.58 4.89
C THR A 17 10.10 -9.84 5.23
N TYR A 18 10.75 -10.41 4.23
CA TYR A 18 11.67 -11.53 4.39
C TYR A 18 12.72 -11.53 3.26
N LYS A 19 13.89 -12.11 3.59
CA LYS A 19 15.01 -12.30 2.66
C LYS A 19 14.86 -13.63 1.91
N GLU A 20 15.26 -13.63 0.63
CA GLU A 20 15.32 -14.82 -0.20
C GLU A 20 16.54 -14.79 -1.13
N ALA A 21 17.14 -15.96 -1.39
CA ALA A 21 18.10 -16.16 -2.47
C ALA A 21 17.42 -17.01 -3.56
N PRO A 22 16.96 -16.42 -4.67
CA PRO A 22 16.08 -17.09 -5.62
C PRO A 22 16.80 -18.07 -6.54
N PHE A 23 18.13 -17.98 -6.62
CA PHE A 23 18.96 -18.79 -7.53
C PHE A 23 19.97 -19.63 -6.76
N ARG A 24 20.49 -20.69 -7.37
CA ARG A 24 21.55 -21.54 -6.81
C ARG A 24 22.86 -20.76 -6.63
N GLU A 25 23.16 -19.83 -7.53
CA GLU A 25 24.23 -18.88 -7.36
C GLU A 25 23.88 -17.85 -6.29
N GLN A 26 24.84 -17.57 -5.38
CA GLN A 26 24.57 -16.70 -4.23
C GLN A 26 24.68 -15.20 -4.56
N ASN A 27 24.94 -14.86 -5.81
CA ASN A 27 25.13 -13.45 -6.18
C ASN A 27 23.84 -12.64 -6.02
N TRP A 28 22.69 -13.24 -6.30
CA TRP A 28 21.38 -12.56 -6.20
C TRP A 28 20.70 -12.84 -4.87
N GLN A 29 20.40 -11.77 -4.14
CA GLN A 29 19.59 -11.81 -2.95
C GLN A 29 18.51 -10.73 -3.03
N LEU A 30 17.37 -10.98 -2.41
CA LEU A 30 16.26 -10.06 -2.49
C LEU A 30 15.46 -9.98 -1.20
N VAL A 31 14.69 -8.91 -1.04
CA VAL A 31 13.72 -8.74 0.03
C VAL A 31 12.32 -8.65 -0.57
N ARG A 32 11.43 -9.47 -0.03
CA ARG A 32 10.03 -9.58 -0.44
C ARG A 32 9.07 -9.20 0.68
N VAL A 33 7.86 -8.85 0.30
CA VAL A 33 6.71 -8.72 1.20
C VAL A 33 6.02 -10.08 1.37
N LYS A 34 5.77 -10.53 2.60
CA LYS A 34 5.17 -11.86 2.90
C LYS A 34 3.79 -12.04 2.28
N GLY A 35 2.91 -11.06 2.42
CA GLY A 35 1.51 -11.17 2.03
C GLY A 35 1.28 -11.35 0.53
N ASN A 36 2.08 -10.72 -0.33
CA ASN A 36 1.91 -10.78 -1.78
C ASN A 36 3.09 -11.39 -2.53
N LYS A 37 4.16 -11.77 -1.81
CA LYS A 37 5.41 -12.35 -2.33
C LYS A 37 6.15 -11.48 -3.36
N LYS A 38 5.80 -10.21 -3.49
CA LYS A 38 6.46 -9.28 -4.42
C LYS A 38 7.81 -8.84 -3.85
N ALA A 39 8.85 -8.89 -4.69
CA ALA A 39 10.15 -8.32 -4.36
C ALA A 39 10.12 -6.81 -4.60
N PHE A 40 10.73 -6.06 -3.69
CA PHE A 40 10.91 -4.61 -3.83
C PHE A 40 12.38 -4.20 -3.78
N LEU A 41 13.27 -5.07 -3.33
CA LEU A 41 14.70 -4.86 -3.29
C LEU A 41 15.40 -6.13 -3.80
N TRP A 42 16.24 -5.97 -4.82
CA TRP A 42 17.16 -6.99 -5.31
C TRP A 42 18.58 -6.50 -5.11
N THR A 43 19.48 -7.38 -4.74
CA THR A 43 20.90 -7.06 -4.58
C THR A 43 21.75 -8.04 -5.37
N TYR A 44 22.81 -7.54 -6.00
CA TYR A 44 23.80 -8.35 -6.71
C TYR A 44 25.12 -7.61 -6.79
N GLU A 45 26.21 -8.34 -7.00
CA GLU A 45 27.52 -7.76 -7.24
C GLU A 45 27.80 -7.74 -8.75
N LYS A 46 28.28 -6.62 -9.24
CA LYS A 46 28.70 -6.44 -10.61
C LYS A 46 29.74 -5.34 -10.71
N ASP A 47 30.79 -5.58 -11.50
CA ASP A 47 31.89 -4.62 -11.77
C ASP A 47 32.58 -4.12 -10.48
N GLY A 48 32.67 -4.99 -9.45
CA GLY A 48 33.31 -4.69 -8.16
C GLY A 48 32.44 -3.87 -7.19
N TYR A 49 31.20 -3.58 -7.54
CA TYR A 49 30.26 -2.85 -6.69
C TYR A 49 29.03 -3.70 -6.35
N ILE A 50 28.47 -3.44 -5.19
CA ILE A 50 27.13 -3.92 -4.88
C ILE A 50 26.14 -3.01 -5.59
N ASN A 51 25.23 -3.64 -6.30
CA ASN A 51 24.14 -2.99 -7.01
C ASN A 51 22.81 -3.41 -6.37
N ILE A 52 21.87 -2.48 -6.30
CA ILE A 52 20.52 -2.80 -5.90
C ILE A 52 19.53 -2.43 -7.01
N ASN A 53 18.55 -3.29 -7.27
CA ASN A 53 17.41 -2.92 -8.09
C ASN A 53 16.23 -2.58 -7.18
N VAL A 54 15.67 -1.41 -7.42
CA VAL A 54 14.48 -0.88 -6.72
C VAL A 54 13.39 -0.56 -7.72
N LYS A 55 12.15 -0.85 -7.34
CA LYS A 55 11.00 -0.48 -8.15
C LYS A 55 10.79 1.02 -8.12
N VAL A 56 10.38 1.60 -9.24
CA VAL A 56 10.20 3.04 -9.38
C VAL A 56 8.91 3.34 -10.15
N ASP A 57 8.21 4.39 -9.75
CA ASP A 57 7.14 4.97 -10.55
C ASP A 57 7.75 5.60 -11.81
N PRO A 58 7.16 5.44 -13.01
CA PRO A 58 7.66 6.02 -14.25
C PRO A 58 7.90 7.53 -14.17
N ASP A 59 7.09 8.28 -13.41
CA ASP A 59 7.24 9.74 -13.25
C ASP A 59 8.52 10.11 -12.45
N TRP A 60 8.97 9.25 -11.51
CA TRP A 60 10.17 9.44 -10.71
C TRP A 60 11.41 8.79 -11.30
N ARG A 61 11.25 7.86 -12.22
CA ARG A 61 12.34 7.08 -12.83
C ARG A 61 13.44 7.97 -13.40
N ASP A 62 13.07 8.90 -14.26
CA ASP A 62 14.00 9.75 -14.98
C ASP A 62 14.57 10.86 -14.10
N LEU A 63 13.84 11.27 -13.06
CA LEU A 63 14.34 12.20 -12.05
C LEU A 63 15.57 11.62 -11.35
N TRP A 64 15.48 10.38 -10.86
CA TRP A 64 16.57 9.71 -10.16
C TRP A 64 17.80 9.48 -11.06
N ARG A 65 17.54 9.05 -12.32
CA ARG A 65 18.60 8.85 -13.32
C ARG A 65 19.31 10.14 -13.74
N LYS A 66 18.63 11.27 -13.68
CA LYS A 66 19.21 12.59 -13.96
C LYS A 66 19.94 13.17 -12.75
N ALA A 67 19.48 12.86 -11.55
CA ALA A 67 20.07 13.36 -10.32
C ALA A 67 21.37 12.67 -9.94
N TYR A 68 21.54 11.40 -10.31
CA TYR A 68 22.68 10.57 -9.91
C TYR A 68 23.16 9.67 -11.05
N ASP A 69 24.42 9.79 -11.46
CA ASP A 69 25.03 8.95 -12.50
C ASP A 69 25.05 7.46 -12.12
N SER A 70 25.09 7.16 -10.82
CA SER A 70 25.02 5.80 -10.26
C SER A 70 23.61 5.23 -10.20
N VAL A 71 22.59 5.95 -10.70
CA VAL A 71 21.23 5.43 -10.92
C VAL A 71 21.01 5.21 -12.40
N ILE A 72 20.94 3.95 -12.81
CA ILE A 72 20.86 3.54 -14.20
C ILE A 72 19.60 2.69 -14.47
N PRO A 73 19.22 2.47 -15.76
CA PRO A 73 18.17 1.50 -16.11
C PRO A 73 18.47 0.12 -15.55
N ALA A 74 17.44 -0.52 -14.98
CA ALA A 74 17.62 -1.77 -14.25
C ALA A 74 18.22 -2.89 -15.07
N TYR A 75 19.17 -3.59 -14.49
CA TYR A 75 19.77 -4.79 -15.03
C TYR A 75 18.85 -5.98 -14.80
N HIS A 76 18.53 -6.75 -15.85
CA HIS A 76 17.64 -7.90 -15.87
C HIS A 76 16.18 -7.67 -15.44
N GLN A 77 15.71 -6.41 -15.38
CA GLN A 77 14.33 -6.08 -15.04
C GLN A 77 13.74 -5.05 -16.00
N ASN A 78 12.42 -4.85 -15.94
CA ASN A 78 11.73 -3.87 -16.77
C ASN A 78 12.24 -2.45 -16.44
N LYS A 79 12.86 -1.82 -17.45
CA LYS A 79 13.54 -0.52 -17.32
C LYS A 79 12.59 0.66 -17.14
N GLU A 80 11.29 0.47 -17.37
CA GLU A 80 10.26 1.49 -17.11
C GLU A 80 9.86 1.56 -15.64
N HIS A 81 9.94 0.43 -14.93
CA HIS A 81 9.47 0.31 -13.56
C HIS A 81 10.57 -0.03 -12.55
N TRP A 82 11.84 -0.08 -12.98
CA TRP A 82 12.95 -0.43 -12.12
C TRP A 82 14.20 0.36 -12.45
N ASN A 83 14.89 0.80 -11.41
CA ASN A 83 16.22 1.36 -11.48
C ASN A 83 17.23 0.43 -10.80
N THR A 84 18.45 0.41 -11.33
CA THR A 84 19.62 -0.07 -10.62
C THR A 84 20.29 1.13 -9.94
N VAL A 85 20.63 0.98 -8.69
CA VAL A 85 21.45 1.91 -7.91
C VAL A 85 22.77 1.23 -7.59
N ILE A 86 23.86 1.81 -8.04
CA ILE A 86 25.23 1.33 -7.79
C ILE A 86 25.67 1.90 -6.43
N LEU A 87 26.04 1.04 -5.48
CA LEU A 87 26.45 1.46 -4.15
C LEU A 87 27.94 1.83 -4.10
N ASP A 88 28.35 2.77 -4.93
CA ASP A 88 29.73 3.26 -5.06
C ASP A 88 30.08 4.37 -4.05
N GLY A 89 29.10 4.82 -3.27
CA GLY A 89 29.25 5.86 -2.27
C GLY A 89 29.05 7.28 -2.76
N THR A 90 28.65 7.49 -4.02
CA THR A 90 28.37 8.81 -4.58
C THR A 90 27.00 9.34 -4.19
N ILE A 91 26.03 8.44 -3.90
CA ILE A 91 24.67 8.79 -3.51
C ILE A 91 24.57 8.84 -1.98
N PRO A 92 24.00 9.92 -1.40
CA PRO A 92 23.74 9.98 0.04
C PRO A 92 22.88 8.80 0.53
N ASP A 93 23.21 8.26 1.70
CA ASP A 93 22.51 7.10 2.27
C ASP A 93 21.00 7.31 2.41
N GLU A 94 20.58 8.51 2.78
CA GLU A 94 19.15 8.86 2.94
C GLU A 94 18.41 8.82 1.61
N GLU A 95 19.06 9.13 0.50
CA GLU A 95 18.45 9.03 -0.82
C GLU A 95 18.30 7.56 -1.26
N ILE A 96 19.30 6.73 -0.98
CA ILE A 96 19.21 5.27 -1.21
C ILE A 96 18.07 4.67 -0.38
N LYS A 97 17.98 5.04 0.90
CA LYS A 97 16.88 4.62 1.77
C LYS A 97 15.51 5.07 1.25
N ARG A 98 15.41 6.31 0.75
CA ARG A 98 14.18 6.82 0.13
C ARG A 98 13.78 6.01 -1.10
N MET A 99 14.72 5.65 -1.97
CA MET A 99 14.46 4.80 -3.15
C MET A 99 13.97 3.41 -2.74
N ILE A 100 14.57 2.78 -1.72
CA ILE A 100 14.14 1.48 -1.19
C ILE A 100 12.75 1.60 -0.56
N GLY A 101 12.49 2.63 0.25
CA GLY A 101 11.18 2.88 0.86
C GLY A 101 10.08 3.07 -0.19
N HIS A 102 10.32 3.90 -1.20
CA HIS A 102 9.40 4.09 -2.32
C HIS A 102 9.13 2.79 -3.08
N SER A 103 10.17 1.97 -3.29
CA SER A 103 10.02 0.64 -3.90
C SER A 103 9.13 -0.29 -3.06
N TYR A 104 9.27 -0.27 -1.72
CA TYR A 104 8.41 -1.00 -0.81
C TYR A 104 6.96 -0.53 -0.91
N ASP A 105 6.73 0.78 -0.92
CA ASP A 105 5.39 1.37 -1.04
C ASP A 105 4.71 0.94 -2.34
N LEU A 106 5.41 0.97 -3.47
CA LEU A 106 4.88 0.56 -4.78
C LEU A 106 4.47 -0.92 -4.84
N VAL A 107 5.07 -1.80 -4.06
CA VAL A 107 4.68 -3.22 -4.01
C VAL A 107 3.64 -3.53 -2.95
N THR A 108 3.51 -2.68 -1.92
CA THR A 108 2.52 -2.81 -0.85
C THR A 108 1.26 -1.99 -1.10
N ASP A 109 1.31 -1.00 -1.99
CA ASP A 109 0.12 -0.25 -2.40
C ASP A 109 -0.82 -1.17 -3.17
N SER A 110 -1.93 -1.52 -2.53
CA SER A 110 -2.99 -2.31 -3.12
C SER A 110 -4.31 -1.54 -3.07
N PRO A 111 -5.25 -1.79 -4.01
CA PRO A 111 -6.58 -1.20 -3.93
C PRO A 111 -7.24 -1.43 -2.57
N THR A 112 -7.07 -2.60 -1.97
CA THR A 112 -7.59 -2.93 -0.64
C THR A 112 -6.99 -2.06 0.46
N LYS A 113 -5.65 -1.86 0.46
CA LYS A 113 -4.98 -0.95 1.41
C LYS A 113 -5.52 0.47 1.29
N ARG A 114 -5.62 1.00 0.05
CA ARG A 114 -6.17 2.34 -0.19
C ARG A 114 -7.62 2.49 0.27
N ILE A 115 -8.43 1.45 0.09
CA ILE A 115 -9.80 1.41 0.58
C ILE A 115 -9.82 1.50 2.11
N TYR A 116 -9.03 0.69 2.82
CA TYR A 116 -8.97 0.72 4.27
C TYR A 116 -8.49 2.09 4.80
N GLU A 117 -7.48 2.67 4.20
CA GLU A 117 -7.03 4.03 4.56
C GLU A 117 -8.10 5.10 4.27
N ALA A 118 -8.89 4.94 3.22
CA ALA A 118 -10.03 5.81 2.95
C ALA A 118 -11.10 5.68 4.05
N VAL A 119 -11.42 4.46 4.46
CA VAL A 119 -12.42 4.20 5.51
C VAL A 119 -11.99 4.76 6.86
N LYS A 120 -10.71 4.65 7.23
CA LYS A 120 -10.17 5.23 8.46
C LYS A 120 -10.32 6.76 8.54
N ARG A 121 -10.38 7.44 7.38
CA ARG A 121 -10.57 8.89 7.31
C ARG A 121 -12.01 9.36 7.51
N ILE A 122 -13.01 8.45 7.53
CA ILE A 122 -14.39 8.81 7.81
C ILE A 122 -14.50 9.20 9.29
N PRO A 123 -14.91 10.43 9.62
CA PRO A 123 -14.97 10.87 11.01
C PRO A 123 -16.00 10.09 11.82
N LYS A 124 -15.79 10.03 13.15
CA LYS A 124 -16.80 9.52 14.07
C LYS A 124 -18.09 10.34 13.95
N GLY A 125 -19.24 9.67 13.98
CA GLY A 125 -20.54 10.32 13.83
C GLY A 125 -20.91 10.66 12.38
N HIS A 126 -20.12 10.21 11.40
CA HIS A 126 -20.38 10.42 9.98
C HIS A 126 -20.35 9.11 9.21
N VAL A 127 -20.95 9.12 8.02
CA VAL A 127 -20.95 8.00 7.09
C VAL A 127 -20.48 8.41 5.70
N ALA A 128 -19.93 7.47 4.95
CA ALA A 128 -19.61 7.62 3.55
C ALA A 128 -20.35 6.58 2.71
N THR A 129 -20.62 6.90 1.47
CA THR A 129 -21.12 5.90 0.53
C THR A 129 -19.99 5.06 -0.04
N TYR A 130 -20.29 3.84 -0.54
CA TYR A 130 -19.30 3.02 -1.28
C TYR A 130 -18.63 3.79 -2.42
N GLY A 131 -19.37 4.70 -3.07
CA GLY A 131 -18.83 5.55 -4.14
C GLY A 131 -17.83 6.58 -3.64
N GLN A 132 -18.11 7.25 -2.52
CA GLN A 132 -17.20 8.20 -1.89
C GLN A 132 -15.93 7.49 -1.41
N VAL A 133 -16.04 6.33 -0.78
CA VAL A 133 -14.86 5.54 -0.39
C VAL A 133 -14.03 5.13 -1.61
N ALA A 134 -14.66 4.71 -2.70
CA ALA A 134 -13.98 4.38 -3.95
C ALA A 134 -13.23 5.59 -4.54
N GLU A 135 -13.83 6.78 -4.52
CA GLU A 135 -13.22 8.03 -4.94
C GLU A 135 -12.04 8.41 -4.04
N MET A 136 -12.21 8.36 -2.72
CA MET A 136 -11.15 8.60 -1.74
C MET A 136 -9.98 7.62 -1.87
N ALA A 137 -10.25 6.39 -2.34
CA ALA A 137 -9.25 5.37 -2.65
C ALA A 137 -8.61 5.55 -4.04
N GLY A 138 -8.96 6.61 -4.77
CA GLY A 138 -8.35 7.02 -6.04
C GLY A 138 -9.04 6.50 -7.30
N ASN A 139 -10.18 5.78 -7.21
CA ASN A 139 -10.89 5.33 -8.41
C ASN A 139 -12.40 5.08 -8.15
N LYS A 140 -13.24 5.97 -8.65
CA LYS A 140 -14.72 5.91 -8.55
C LYS A 140 -15.35 4.59 -9.02
N ARG A 141 -14.67 3.85 -9.91
CA ARG A 141 -15.18 2.58 -10.46
C ARG A 141 -14.99 1.39 -9.52
N MET A 142 -14.33 1.57 -8.36
CA MET A 142 -13.98 0.49 -7.43
C MET A 142 -15.09 0.16 -6.40
N CYS A 143 -16.33 0.60 -6.53
CA CYS A 143 -17.39 0.36 -5.54
C CYS A 143 -17.56 -1.12 -5.18
N ARG A 144 -17.45 -2.05 -6.15
CA ARG A 144 -17.52 -3.50 -5.88
C ARG A 144 -16.30 -3.97 -5.08
N ALA A 145 -15.10 -3.46 -5.41
CA ALA A 145 -13.89 -3.77 -4.64
C ALA A 145 -13.96 -3.23 -3.21
N VAL A 146 -14.58 -2.06 -3.01
CA VAL A 146 -14.87 -1.53 -1.66
C VAL A 146 -15.73 -2.51 -0.89
N GLY A 147 -16.86 -2.97 -1.46
CA GLY A 147 -17.73 -3.95 -0.81
C GLY A 147 -16.98 -5.23 -0.41
N ASN A 148 -16.20 -5.79 -1.33
CA ASN A 148 -15.39 -6.99 -1.07
C ASN A 148 -14.33 -6.77 0.02
N ALA A 149 -13.62 -5.62 0.00
CA ALA A 149 -12.63 -5.29 1.01
C ALA A 149 -13.26 -5.16 2.41
N LEU A 150 -14.39 -4.47 2.51
CA LEU A 150 -15.08 -4.26 3.80
C LEU A 150 -15.69 -5.56 4.34
N HIS A 151 -16.15 -6.45 3.46
CA HIS A 151 -16.63 -7.78 3.87
C HIS A 151 -15.51 -8.65 4.45
N ASN A 152 -14.28 -8.50 3.96
CA ASN A 152 -13.09 -9.22 4.42
C ASN A 152 -12.20 -8.36 5.32
N ASN A 153 -12.76 -7.39 6.03
CA ASN A 153 -12.00 -6.49 6.91
C ASN A 153 -11.33 -7.28 8.05
N PRO A 154 -9.98 -7.29 8.12
CA PRO A 154 -9.26 -8.08 9.14
C PRO A 154 -9.16 -7.36 10.49
N ASP A 155 -9.52 -6.07 10.56
CA ASP A 155 -9.28 -5.23 11.73
C ASP A 155 -10.45 -4.22 11.91
N PRO A 156 -11.64 -4.70 12.34
CA PRO A 156 -12.83 -3.86 12.48
C PRO A 156 -12.70 -2.77 13.55
N ASP A 157 -11.80 -2.94 14.51
CA ASP A 157 -11.58 -1.98 15.58
C ASP A 157 -10.88 -0.71 15.06
N ASN A 158 -9.94 -0.86 14.13
CA ASN A 158 -9.20 0.25 13.55
C ASN A 158 -9.71 0.68 12.17
N ILE A 159 -10.48 -0.16 11.47
CA ILE A 159 -11.06 0.11 10.16
C ILE A 159 -12.58 0.15 10.31
N PRO A 160 -13.19 1.33 10.55
CA PRO A 160 -14.61 1.46 10.89
C PRO A 160 -15.52 1.24 9.67
N CYS A 161 -15.54 0.02 9.12
CA CYS A 161 -16.32 -0.34 7.95
C CYS A 161 -17.84 -0.14 8.14
N PHE A 162 -18.33 -0.12 9.38
CA PHE A 162 -19.73 0.16 9.69
C PHE A 162 -20.17 1.59 9.31
N ARG A 163 -19.24 2.54 9.12
CA ARG A 163 -19.51 3.90 8.64
C ARG A 163 -19.77 3.96 7.12
N VAL A 164 -19.78 2.82 6.42
CA VAL A 164 -19.98 2.78 4.96
C VAL A 164 -21.39 2.26 4.64
N VAL A 165 -22.12 3.04 3.86
CA VAL A 165 -23.50 2.78 3.46
C VAL A 165 -23.67 2.84 1.94
N ASN A 166 -24.82 2.44 1.40
CA ASN A 166 -25.05 2.59 -0.03
C ASN A 166 -25.38 4.05 -0.44
N SER A 167 -25.55 4.30 -1.73
CA SER A 167 -25.83 5.65 -2.27
C SER A 167 -27.18 6.27 -1.79
N GLN A 168 -28.05 5.47 -1.17
CA GLN A 168 -29.31 5.92 -0.59
C GLN A 168 -29.28 5.97 0.95
N GLY A 169 -28.10 5.82 1.55
CA GLY A 169 -27.93 5.76 3.01
C GLY A 169 -28.33 4.43 3.64
N LYS A 170 -28.73 3.41 2.84
CA LYS A 170 -29.16 2.11 3.38
C LYS A 170 -27.96 1.32 3.90
N LEU A 171 -28.13 0.69 5.06
CA LEU A 171 -27.16 -0.20 5.67
C LEU A 171 -26.91 -1.44 4.79
N ALA A 172 -25.76 -2.12 5.02
CA ALA A 172 -25.41 -3.35 4.32
C ALA A 172 -26.38 -4.47 4.72
N GLY A 173 -27.04 -5.11 3.72
CA GLY A 173 -27.96 -6.20 3.97
C GLY A 173 -27.31 -7.49 4.48
N ASN A 174 -26.01 -7.64 4.24
CA ASN A 174 -25.17 -8.74 4.75
C ASN A 174 -23.89 -8.15 5.32
N PHE A 175 -24.00 -7.54 6.51
CA PHE A 175 -22.84 -6.97 7.18
C PHE A 175 -21.93 -8.08 7.72
N ALA A 176 -20.64 -8.00 7.42
CA ALA A 176 -19.67 -9.07 7.70
C ALA A 176 -19.59 -9.51 9.18
N PHE A 177 -19.94 -8.61 10.10
CA PHE A 177 -19.84 -8.85 11.55
C PHE A 177 -21.19 -9.17 12.21
N GLY A 178 -22.24 -9.39 11.44
CA GLY A 178 -23.55 -9.85 11.91
C GLY A 178 -24.69 -8.87 11.67
N GLU A 179 -25.90 -9.41 11.76
CA GLU A 179 -27.14 -8.64 11.61
C GLU A 179 -27.32 -7.65 12.77
N GLY A 180 -27.75 -6.44 12.49
CA GLY A 180 -27.94 -5.37 13.47
C GLY A 180 -26.67 -4.74 14.05
N VAL A 181 -25.49 -5.33 13.84
CA VAL A 181 -24.23 -4.81 14.40
C VAL A 181 -23.88 -3.45 13.80
N GLN A 182 -24.07 -3.26 12.48
CA GLN A 182 -23.80 -1.98 11.82
C GLN A 182 -24.65 -0.86 12.43
N GLU A 183 -25.94 -1.08 12.61
CA GLU A 183 -26.86 -0.13 13.22
C GLU A 183 -26.46 0.22 14.66
N SER A 184 -26.18 -0.80 15.47
CA SER A 184 -25.76 -0.62 16.86
C SER A 184 -24.48 0.24 16.97
N LEU A 185 -23.49 0.05 16.10
CA LEU A 185 -22.25 0.81 16.09
C LEU A 185 -22.48 2.26 15.65
N LEU A 186 -23.33 2.50 14.65
CA LEU A 186 -23.70 3.84 14.20
C LEU A 186 -24.45 4.60 15.29
N LEU A 187 -25.42 3.99 15.96
CA LEU A 187 -26.15 4.59 17.08
C LEU A 187 -25.21 4.97 18.24
N LYS A 188 -24.21 4.16 18.57
CA LYS A 188 -23.18 4.48 19.58
C LYS A 188 -22.35 5.73 19.22
N GLU A 189 -22.26 6.05 17.94
CA GLU A 189 -21.57 7.24 17.45
C GLU A 189 -22.51 8.45 17.28
N GLY A 190 -23.79 8.31 17.63
CA GLY A 190 -24.79 9.36 17.50
C GLY A 190 -25.39 9.51 16.10
N VAL A 191 -25.18 8.53 15.22
CA VAL A 191 -25.78 8.50 13.89
C VAL A 191 -27.14 7.82 13.99
N GLU A 192 -28.19 8.55 13.68
CA GLU A 192 -29.57 8.01 13.67
C GLU A 192 -29.80 7.07 12.48
N VAL A 193 -30.41 5.95 12.75
CA VAL A 193 -30.82 4.98 11.71
C VAL A 193 -32.34 4.83 11.76
N ILE A 194 -33.02 5.14 10.67
CA ILE A 194 -34.48 5.04 10.54
C ILE A 194 -34.80 4.06 9.42
N ASN A 195 -35.53 2.98 9.76
CA ASN A 195 -35.88 1.93 8.80
C ASN A 195 -34.68 1.39 8.00
N GLY A 196 -33.55 1.18 8.69
CA GLY A 196 -32.30 0.66 8.08
C GLY A 196 -31.59 1.67 7.16
N LYS A 197 -31.86 2.97 7.32
CA LYS A 197 -31.24 4.06 6.55
C LYS A 197 -30.69 5.16 7.42
N VAL A 198 -29.61 5.77 6.98
CA VAL A 198 -28.99 6.99 7.53
C VAL A 198 -29.32 8.17 6.62
N ASP A 199 -29.64 9.32 7.19
CA ASP A 199 -29.80 10.57 6.44
C ASP A 199 -28.42 11.10 5.99
N LEU A 200 -28.13 10.95 4.69
CA LEU A 200 -26.87 11.41 4.10
C LEU A 200 -26.71 12.94 4.09
N LYS A 201 -27.81 13.72 4.22
CA LYS A 201 -27.71 15.17 4.31
C LYS A 201 -27.24 15.61 5.69
N LYS A 202 -27.55 14.82 6.73
CA LYS A 202 -27.20 15.10 8.14
C LYS A 202 -25.84 14.49 8.51
N TYR A 203 -25.56 13.25 8.07
CA TYR A 203 -24.41 12.47 8.52
C TYR A 203 -23.40 12.11 7.42
N GLY A 204 -23.67 12.43 6.15
CA GLY A 204 -22.76 12.17 5.04
C GLY A 204 -21.51 13.09 5.05
N ILE A 205 -20.38 12.58 4.54
CA ILE A 205 -19.16 13.37 4.28
C ILE A 205 -19.14 13.91 2.86
#